data_245aa33d1bff7dff703b256af5b840ed
#
_entry.id   245aa33d1bff7dff703b256af5b840ed
#
_cell.length_a   1.000
_cell.length_b   1.000
_cell.length_c   1.000
_cell.angle_alpha   90.00
_cell.angle_beta   90.00
_cell.angle_gamma   90.00
#
_symmetry.space_group_name_H-M   'P 1'
#
loop_
_entity.id
_entity.type
_entity.pdbx_description
1 polymer ?
#
loop_
_entity_poly.entity_id
_entity_poly.type
_entity_poly.pdbx_seq_one_letter_code
_entity_poly.pdbx_strand_id
1 'polypeptide(L)'
;MPDAEDEIVQEWLDHLKGLDVKTKKMFGCHCLYCDGRAVGWIHDSVLSLREVGLDYLPKDIKRPDRDDKIQELVIPLDYVNADWLPKAVRDTADIRKKKG
;
A
#
# COMPACT_ATOMS: atom_id res chain seq x y z
N MET A 1 4.28 -6.83 -24.03
CA MET A 1 3.51 -7.61 -23.04
C MET A 1 3.86 -7.13 -21.64
N PRO A 2 2.86 -6.94 -20.78
CA PRO A 2 3.17 -6.64 -19.39
C PRO A 2 3.88 -7.83 -18.76
N ASP A 3 4.84 -7.57 -17.89
CA ASP A 3 5.47 -8.66 -17.15
C ASP A 3 4.60 -9.06 -15.95
N ALA A 4 4.99 -10.11 -15.23
CA ALA A 4 4.21 -10.59 -14.10
C ALA A 4 4.04 -9.53 -13.01
N GLU A 5 5.04 -8.68 -12.84
CA GLU A 5 4.98 -7.60 -11.86
C GLU A 5 3.89 -6.59 -12.21
N ASP A 6 3.76 -6.23 -13.49
CA ASP A 6 2.72 -5.29 -13.92
C ASP A 6 1.32 -5.87 -13.69
N GLU A 7 1.14 -7.17 -13.90
CA GLU A 7 -0.14 -7.83 -13.64
C GLU A 7 -0.50 -7.80 -12.16
N ILE A 8 0.48 -8.00 -11.29
CA ILE A 8 0.28 -7.96 -9.84
C ILE A 8 -0.07 -6.54 -9.39
N VAL A 9 0.62 -5.55 -9.91
CA VAL A 9 0.32 -4.15 -9.61
C VAL A 9 -1.11 -3.83 -10.03
N GLN A 10 -1.52 -4.28 -11.22
CA GLN A 10 -2.87 -4.04 -11.71
C GLN A 10 -3.92 -4.71 -10.82
N GLU A 11 -3.61 -5.90 -10.29
CA GLU A 11 -4.51 -6.60 -9.38
C GLU A 11 -4.73 -5.80 -8.11
N TRP A 12 -3.68 -5.24 -7.51
CA TRP A 12 -3.81 -4.36 -6.36
C TRP A 12 -4.68 -3.15 -6.68
N LEU A 13 -4.43 -2.51 -7.83
CA LEU A 13 -5.19 -1.33 -8.24
C LEU A 13 -6.65 -1.62 -8.52
N ASP A 14 -6.96 -2.81 -9.06
CA ASP A 14 -8.34 -3.19 -9.36
C ASP A 14 -9.20 -3.23 -8.10
N HIS A 15 -8.62 -3.57 -6.98
CA HIS A 15 -9.35 -3.62 -5.71
C HIS A 15 -9.41 -2.28 -5.00
N LEU A 16 -8.82 -1.25 -5.62
CA LEU A 16 -8.80 0.10 -5.07
C LEU A 16 -9.54 1.09 -5.99
N LYS A 17 -10.42 0.58 -6.85
CA LYS A 17 -11.09 1.39 -7.88
C LYS A 17 -11.89 2.56 -7.35
N GLY A 18 -12.38 2.50 -6.13
CA GLY A 18 -13.13 3.60 -5.54
C GLY A 18 -12.28 4.77 -5.08
N LEU A 19 -10.96 4.65 -5.20
CA LEU A 19 -10.01 5.66 -4.74
C LEU A 19 -9.24 6.24 -5.92
N ASP A 20 -8.73 7.45 -5.75
CA ASP A 20 -7.84 8.07 -6.74
C ASP A 20 -6.43 7.54 -6.49
N VAL A 21 -6.14 6.35 -7.01
CA VAL A 21 -4.84 5.71 -6.85
C VAL A 21 -4.08 5.68 -8.16
N LYS A 22 -2.77 5.85 -8.07
CA LYS A 22 -1.86 5.78 -9.22
C LYS A 22 -0.57 5.14 -8.77
N THR A 23 0.16 4.56 -9.73
CA THR A 23 1.50 4.03 -9.45
C THR A 23 2.51 4.69 -10.35
N LYS A 24 3.74 4.79 -9.85
CA LYS A 24 4.86 5.28 -10.61
C LYS A 24 6.04 4.34 -10.40
N LYS A 25 6.57 3.79 -11.47
CA LYS A 25 7.70 2.89 -11.39
C LYS A 25 8.98 3.68 -11.12
N MET A 26 9.69 3.31 -10.05
CA MET A 26 10.98 3.92 -9.74
C MET A 26 11.79 2.96 -8.87
N PHE A 27 13.09 2.92 -9.09
CA PHE A 27 14.03 2.08 -8.32
C PHE A 27 13.62 0.60 -8.27
N GLY A 28 13.03 0.09 -9.37
CA GLY A 28 12.63 -1.31 -9.43
C GLY A 28 11.33 -1.64 -8.70
N CYS A 29 10.68 -0.67 -8.09
CA CYS A 29 9.42 -0.83 -7.38
C CYS A 29 8.35 0.05 -8.02
N HIS A 30 7.09 -0.16 -7.60
CA HIS A 30 5.99 0.69 -8.02
C HIS A 30 5.50 1.48 -6.81
N CYS A 31 5.76 2.78 -6.81
CA CYS A 31 5.30 3.64 -5.72
C CYS A 31 3.81 3.88 -5.88
N LEU A 32 3.05 3.63 -4.82
CA LEU A 32 1.59 3.79 -4.82
C LEU A 32 1.23 5.15 -4.25
N TYR A 33 0.46 5.90 -5.03
CA TYR A 33 -0.07 7.20 -4.62
C TYR A 33 -1.58 7.11 -4.45
N CYS A 34 -2.10 7.77 -3.43
CA CYS A 34 -3.54 7.93 -3.23
C CYS A 34 -3.81 9.41 -2.98
N ASP A 35 -4.71 9.99 -3.77
CA ASP A 35 -5.01 11.44 -3.73
C ASP A 35 -3.75 12.30 -3.85
N GLY A 36 -2.80 11.85 -4.67
CA GLY A 36 -1.55 12.56 -4.90
C GLY A 36 -0.50 12.38 -3.81
N ARG A 37 -0.75 11.56 -2.81
CA ARG A 37 0.19 11.30 -1.70
C ARG A 37 0.77 9.91 -1.81
N ALA A 38 2.08 9.78 -1.62
CA ALA A 38 2.73 8.47 -1.59
C ALA A 38 2.31 7.74 -0.32
N VAL A 39 1.65 6.59 -0.48
CA VAL A 39 1.16 5.81 0.66
C VAL A 39 1.94 4.52 0.85
N GLY A 40 2.67 4.07 -0.15
CA GLY A 40 3.44 2.83 -0.04
C GLY A 40 4.05 2.41 -1.36
N TRP A 41 4.46 1.15 -1.41
CA TRP A 41 5.16 0.58 -2.56
C TRP A 41 4.60 -0.81 -2.84
N ILE A 42 4.59 -1.19 -4.11
CA ILE A 42 4.27 -2.56 -4.52
C ILE A 42 5.55 -3.18 -5.06
N HIS A 43 5.97 -4.29 -4.44
CA HIS A 43 7.23 -4.95 -4.77
C HIS A 43 7.09 -6.44 -4.42
N ASP A 44 7.52 -7.32 -5.33
CA ASP A 44 7.48 -8.79 -5.13
C ASP A 44 6.11 -9.28 -4.67
N SER A 45 5.05 -8.80 -5.28
CA SER A 45 3.66 -9.17 -4.96
C SER A 45 3.15 -8.62 -3.64
N VAL A 46 3.96 -7.87 -2.91
CA VAL A 46 3.64 -7.35 -1.58
C VAL A 46 3.36 -5.85 -1.67
N LEU A 47 2.37 -5.41 -0.93
CA LEU A 47 2.11 -3.99 -0.74
C LEU A 47 2.74 -3.56 0.58
N SER A 48 3.74 -2.68 0.50
CA SER A 48 4.34 -2.05 1.68
C SER A 48 3.64 -0.72 1.91
N LEU A 49 2.75 -0.68 2.89
CA LEU A 49 1.95 0.49 3.20
C LEU A 49 2.57 1.24 4.38
N ARG A 50 2.63 2.57 4.31
CA ARG A 50 3.18 3.38 5.41
C ARG A 50 2.46 3.09 6.71
N GLU A 51 3.23 2.91 7.79
CA GLU A 51 2.67 2.74 9.13
C GLU A 51 2.23 4.09 9.68
N VAL A 52 0.93 4.25 9.87
CA VAL A 52 0.36 5.50 10.38
C VAL A 52 -0.52 5.28 11.61
N GLY A 53 -0.49 4.07 12.17
CA GLY A 53 -1.25 3.76 13.38
C GLY A 53 -2.63 3.17 13.14
N LEU A 54 -2.84 2.51 12.00
CA LEU A 54 -4.11 1.84 11.74
C LEU A 54 -4.30 0.68 12.73
N ASP A 55 -5.46 0.60 13.35
CA ASP A 55 -5.71 -0.36 14.42
C ASP A 55 -6.70 -1.48 14.06
N TYR A 56 -7.21 -1.48 12.82
CA TYR A 56 -8.20 -2.48 12.39
C TYR A 56 -7.62 -3.56 11.47
N LEU A 57 -6.30 -3.59 11.31
CA LEU A 57 -5.65 -4.56 10.43
C LEU A 57 -5.54 -5.93 11.09
N PRO A 58 -5.50 -7.03 10.29
CA PRO A 58 -5.28 -8.35 10.84
C PRO A 58 -3.98 -8.43 11.64
N LYS A 59 -3.97 -9.24 12.67
CA LYS A 59 -2.81 -9.38 13.56
C LYS A 59 -1.60 -10.01 12.89
N ASP A 60 -1.82 -10.80 11.85
CA ASP A 60 -0.73 -11.48 11.14
C ASP A 60 -0.02 -10.58 10.13
N ILE A 61 -0.51 -9.37 9.91
CA ILE A 61 0.20 -8.39 9.10
C ILE A 61 1.40 -7.90 9.90
N LYS A 62 2.59 -8.04 9.30
CA LYS A 62 3.82 -7.65 9.95
C LYS A 62 3.90 -6.14 10.08
N ARG A 63 4.11 -5.67 11.30
CA ARG A 63 4.28 -4.24 11.59
C ARG A 63 5.75 -3.96 11.92
N PRO A 64 6.24 -2.76 11.58
CA PRO A 64 7.61 -2.40 11.93
C PRO A 64 7.74 -2.13 13.42
N ASP A 65 8.93 -2.39 13.97
CA ASP A 65 9.25 -2.00 15.33
C ASP A 65 9.47 -0.49 15.38
N ARG A 66 9.29 0.07 16.56
CA ARG A 66 9.47 1.51 16.76
C ARG A 66 10.83 2.00 16.30
N ASP A 67 11.85 1.17 16.41
CA ASP A 67 13.23 1.52 16.07
C ASP A 67 13.60 1.24 14.62
N ASP A 68 12.71 0.64 13.85
CA ASP A 68 12.99 0.36 12.45
C ASP A 68 13.10 1.66 11.66
N LYS A 69 14.09 1.72 10.77
CA LYS A 69 14.28 2.87 9.90
C LYS A 69 13.14 3.02 8.92
N ILE A 70 12.59 1.90 8.46
CA ILE A 70 11.49 1.89 7.52
C ILE A 70 10.21 1.54 8.28
N GLN A 71 9.30 2.49 8.34
CA GLN A 71 8.04 2.31 9.05
C GLN A 71 6.94 1.96 8.05
N GLU A 72 6.90 0.69 7.63
CA GLU A 72 5.95 0.20 6.64
C GLU A 72 5.35 -1.12 7.06
N LEU A 73 4.05 -1.28 6.76
CA LEU A 73 3.34 -2.53 6.94
C LEU A 73 3.59 -3.42 5.73
N VAL A 74 3.80 -4.72 5.95
CA VAL A 74 3.97 -5.68 4.86
C VAL A 74 2.64 -6.39 4.65
N ILE A 75 1.96 -6.10 3.55
CA ILE A 75 0.66 -6.68 3.24
C ILE A 75 0.82 -7.66 2.08
N PRO A 76 0.73 -8.98 2.34
CA PRO A 76 0.90 -9.97 1.27
C PRO A 76 -0.27 -9.96 0.30
N LEU A 77 -0.04 -10.52 -0.88
CA LEU A 77 -1.06 -10.59 -1.95
C LEU A 77 -2.32 -11.33 -1.48
N ASP A 78 -2.21 -12.17 -0.47
CA ASP A 78 -3.36 -12.87 0.10
C ASP A 78 -4.46 -11.92 0.55
N TYR A 79 -4.12 -10.68 0.86
CA TYR A 79 -5.07 -9.66 1.32
C TYR A 79 -5.52 -8.70 0.23
N VAL A 80 -5.21 -9.00 -1.03
CA VAL A 80 -5.57 -8.11 -2.14
C VAL A 80 -7.09 -7.87 -2.22
N ASN A 81 -7.89 -8.86 -1.80
CA ASN A 81 -9.36 -8.77 -1.80
C ASN A 81 -9.95 -8.36 -0.44
N ALA A 82 -9.13 -8.00 0.51
CA ALA A 82 -9.60 -7.69 1.85
C ALA A 82 -10.51 -6.45 1.86
N ASP A 83 -11.62 -6.55 2.59
CA ASP A 83 -12.60 -5.47 2.69
C ASP A 83 -12.00 -4.20 3.28
N TRP A 84 -11.05 -4.35 4.20
CA TRP A 84 -10.41 -3.21 4.87
C TRP A 84 -9.32 -2.53 4.03
N LEU A 85 -8.89 -3.15 2.92
CA LEU A 85 -7.75 -2.64 2.16
C LEU A 85 -7.99 -1.23 1.58
N PRO A 86 -9.11 -0.97 0.88
CA PRO A 86 -9.34 0.39 0.38
C PRO A 86 -9.38 1.43 1.50
N LYS A 87 -9.99 1.08 2.62
CA LYS A 87 -10.05 1.97 3.78
C LYS A 87 -8.63 2.24 4.32
N ALA A 88 -7.80 1.21 4.40
CA ALA A 88 -6.43 1.35 4.90
C ALA A 88 -5.62 2.30 4.02
N VAL A 89 -5.72 2.14 2.70
CA VAL A 89 -5.01 3.01 1.75
C VAL A 89 -5.50 4.45 1.88
N ARG A 90 -6.81 4.64 1.93
CA ARG A 90 -7.40 5.97 2.05
C ARG A 90 -7.02 6.65 3.37
N ASP A 91 -7.11 5.91 4.48
CA ASP A 91 -6.77 6.46 5.79
C ASP A 91 -5.29 6.85 5.86
N THR A 92 -4.43 6.04 5.25
CA THR A 92 -3.00 6.36 5.17
C THR A 92 -2.78 7.68 4.44
N ALA A 93 -3.45 7.86 3.29
CA ALA A 93 -3.34 9.10 2.52
C ALA A 93 -3.84 10.30 3.32
N ASP A 94 -4.97 10.15 4.02
CA ASP A 94 -5.56 11.22 4.82
C ASP A 94 -4.63 11.64 5.97
N ILE A 95 -4.03 10.67 6.65
CA ILE A 95 -3.12 10.95 7.76
C ILE A 95 -1.86 11.63 7.25
N ARG A 96 -1.30 11.17 6.14
CA ARG A 96 -0.12 11.79 5.56
C ARG A 96 -0.40 13.21 5.08
N LYS A 97 -1.60 13.46 4.58
CA LYS A 97 -2.00 14.80 4.17
C LYS A 97 -2.02 15.76 5.37
N LYS A 98 -2.50 15.29 6.51
CA LYS A 98 -2.56 16.11 7.73
C LYS A 98 -1.17 16.42 8.29
N LYS A 99 -0.22 15.53 8.08
CA LYS A 99 1.16 15.71 8.56
C LYS A 99 2.01 16.53 7.59
N GLY A 100 1.59 16.58 6.35
CA GLY A 100 2.30 17.30 5.31
C GLY A 100 1.93 18.74 5.24
#